data_a40f5d21059eb6a31e7ee8a36d1e42df
#
_entry.id   a40f5d21059eb6a31e7ee8a36d1e42df
#
_cell.length_a   1.000
_cell.length_b   1.000
_cell.length_c   1.000
_cell.angle_alpha   90.00
_cell.angle_beta   90.00
_cell.angle_gamma   90.00
#
_symmetry.space_group_name_H-M   'P 1'
#
loop_
_entity.id
_entity.type
_entity.pdbx_description
1 polymer ?
#
loop_
_entity_poly.entity_id
_entity_poly.type
_entity_poly.pdbx_seq_one_letter_code
_entity_poly.pdbx_strand_id
1 'polypeptide(L)'
;MAQLGIILLLHSSFERAGQTVRLWRDAGCPVVVHIDKAAPKGPAKAFQDQFQSDQLISFAPRFKTAWGGWGLVKVSQVAAALLLRRSPELGHILLTSQSCLMLRPPEELIAFLKKNTHTDFIESVWIDKIPWQSGGFEQERFYWYYPFNWNSQRHLFDAAVAFQKACKMRRKPPPDLRLHLGSQWWCLSSTTLRAILETPKRKGYERFFKSVWIPDESYFQTLARLYSDNLKSQSLTYSKFDHHGKPFVFYDDHLQLLQRSNHFLARKIWAKADALYSAFPKRSLSPDNPPSSFALDSIFNRAKTIAKIGRPGLVMQSSVPAPNPRPEKTAAPYAVLHGFSSPFDGFNPWLQAASNATVHGHLFAKDKVYFENNTAVYKGGLIASAPLRDRDPEAFLRNLIWNTQGRFQCLNFGMQDRPEILPFLVSDKQAIKLIITGAWLIELAQLSAPFEVIQDLAASWHQSELDLTAALRQPAARGVIQIWTLAEVLKAPETCLGRVLHHLPKGQQGVAFCTLRQDLSALTALYSRLHDSGIPLSLPGNLGSRRVFAAQKKHTGPVKPRER
;
A
#
# COMPACT_ATOMS: atom_id res chain seq x y z
N MET A 1 6.94 36.96 -10.25
CA MET A 1 7.94 35.89 -10.26
C MET A 1 7.74 35.01 -9.05
N ALA A 2 7.91 33.71 -9.19
CA ALA A 2 7.78 32.77 -8.06
C ALA A 2 8.89 33.04 -7.05
N GLN A 3 8.52 33.18 -5.78
CA GLN A 3 9.49 33.37 -4.70
C GLN A 3 9.96 32.02 -4.10
N LEU A 4 9.63 30.90 -4.73
CA LEU A 4 9.91 29.55 -4.24
C LEU A 4 10.69 28.75 -5.27
N GLY A 5 11.88 28.28 -4.90
CA GLY A 5 12.67 27.31 -5.66
C GLY A 5 12.51 25.90 -5.13
N ILE A 6 12.61 24.90 -6.02
CA ILE A 6 12.41 23.50 -5.68
C ILE A 6 13.68 22.68 -5.94
N ILE A 7 14.09 21.90 -4.94
CA ILE A 7 15.07 20.83 -5.11
C ILE A 7 14.34 19.49 -5.14
N LEU A 8 14.50 18.73 -6.22
CA LEU A 8 13.93 17.40 -6.37
C LEU A 8 15.03 16.33 -6.37
N LEU A 9 15.06 15.47 -5.36
CA LEU A 9 15.94 14.31 -5.30
C LEU A 9 15.27 13.11 -5.97
N LEU A 10 15.93 12.53 -6.98
CA LEU A 10 15.38 11.49 -7.85
C LEU A 10 16.33 10.29 -7.93
N HIS A 11 15.83 9.08 -7.67
CA HIS A 11 16.57 7.84 -7.86
C HIS A 11 15.76 6.73 -8.57
N SER A 12 14.43 6.89 -8.66
CA SER A 12 13.50 5.92 -9.25
C SER A 12 12.18 6.62 -9.61
N SER A 13 11.21 5.89 -10.17
CA SER A 13 9.86 6.43 -10.45
C SER A 13 9.89 7.72 -11.29
N PHE A 14 10.60 7.68 -12.42
CA PHE A 14 10.81 8.83 -13.31
C PHE A 14 9.50 9.45 -13.80
N GLU A 15 8.48 8.63 -14.05
CA GLU A 15 7.16 9.12 -14.47
C GLU A 15 6.55 10.04 -13.40
N ARG A 16 6.50 9.61 -12.14
CA ARG A 16 5.99 10.41 -11.01
C ARG A 16 6.84 11.67 -10.75
N ALA A 17 8.14 11.53 -10.89
CA ALA A 17 9.03 12.69 -10.85
C ALA A 17 8.69 13.70 -11.96
N GLY A 18 8.40 13.25 -13.18
CA GLY A 18 7.98 14.10 -14.28
C GLY A 18 6.67 14.84 -14.02
N GLN A 19 5.70 14.16 -13.40
CA GLN A 19 4.45 14.81 -12.96
C GLN A 19 4.74 15.91 -11.92
N THR A 20 5.59 15.64 -10.93
CA THR A 20 5.98 16.61 -9.90
C THR A 20 6.74 17.80 -10.49
N VAL A 21 7.68 17.56 -11.40
CA VAL A 21 8.44 18.63 -12.06
C VAL A 21 7.52 19.55 -12.87
N ARG A 22 6.61 18.96 -13.67
CA ARG A 22 5.62 19.75 -14.44
C ARG A 22 4.74 20.60 -13.53
N LEU A 23 4.23 20.02 -12.43
CA LEU A 23 3.41 20.74 -11.46
C LEU A 23 4.10 22.01 -10.93
N TRP A 24 5.36 21.91 -10.54
CA TRP A 24 6.11 23.04 -10.03
C TRP A 24 6.47 24.05 -11.11
N ARG A 25 6.88 23.57 -12.30
CA ARG A 25 7.14 24.41 -13.47
C ARG A 25 5.91 25.23 -13.86
N ASP A 26 4.73 24.59 -13.91
CA ASP A 26 3.47 25.23 -14.31
C ASP A 26 3.03 26.29 -13.27
N ALA A 27 3.42 26.14 -12.01
CA ALA A 27 3.31 27.16 -10.97
C ALA A 27 4.41 28.26 -11.06
N GLY A 28 5.27 28.22 -12.06
CA GLY A 28 6.35 29.21 -12.27
C GLY A 28 7.54 29.03 -11.33
N CYS A 29 7.68 27.91 -10.63
CA CYS A 29 8.78 27.67 -9.70
C CYS A 29 10.02 27.10 -10.43
N PRO A 30 11.23 27.68 -10.27
CA PRO A 30 12.44 27.05 -10.76
C PRO A 30 12.73 25.76 -9.99
N VAL A 31 13.08 24.71 -10.74
CA VAL A 31 13.33 23.35 -10.22
C VAL A 31 14.76 22.93 -10.52
N VAL A 32 15.49 22.51 -9.51
CA VAL A 32 16.76 21.79 -9.69
C VAL A 32 16.54 20.32 -9.36
N VAL A 33 16.73 19.47 -10.37
CA VAL A 33 16.63 18.01 -10.22
C VAL A 33 18.01 17.41 -10.03
N HIS A 34 18.17 16.61 -8.99
CA HIS A 34 19.32 15.73 -8.85
C HIS A 34 18.90 14.30 -9.14
N ILE A 35 19.51 13.66 -10.14
CA ILE A 35 19.33 12.24 -10.44
C ILE A 35 20.49 11.45 -9.83
N ASP A 36 20.19 10.53 -8.92
CA ASP A 36 21.21 9.68 -8.29
C ASP A 36 22.07 8.98 -9.35
N LYS A 37 23.38 8.91 -9.11
CA LYS A 37 24.32 8.25 -10.03
C LYS A 37 24.03 6.75 -10.17
N ALA A 38 23.44 6.12 -9.16
CA ALA A 38 23.05 4.71 -9.19
C ALA A 38 21.74 4.45 -9.96
N ALA A 39 20.97 5.49 -10.30
CA ALA A 39 19.76 5.34 -11.11
C ALA A 39 20.10 4.84 -12.54
N PRO A 40 19.24 4.01 -13.16
CA PRO A 40 19.45 3.46 -14.50
C PRO A 40 19.76 4.55 -15.53
N LYS A 41 20.83 4.36 -16.35
CA LYS A 41 21.33 5.40 -17.27
C LYS A 41 20.29 5.78 -18.34
N GLY A 42 19.62 4.80 -18.96
CA GLY A 42 18.64 5.03 -20.03
C GLY A 42 17.45 5.89 -19.56
N PRO A 43 16.68 5.48 -18.55
CA PRO A 43 15.61 6.28 -17.98
C PRO A 43 16.06 7.65 -17.46
N ALA A 44 17.25 7.75 -16.87
CA ALA A 44 17.81 9.02 -16.41
C ALA A 44 18.07 10.00 -17.56
N LYS A 45 18.64 9.50 -18.67
CA LYS A 45 18.87 10.31 -19.86
C LYS A 45 17.55 10.76 -20.49
N ALA A 46 16.62 9.82 -20.72
CA ALA A 46 15.31 10.15 -21.27
C ALA A 46 14.56 11.21 -20.45
N PHE A 47 14.68 11.14 -19.12
CA PHE A 47 14.10 12.15 -18.23
C PHE A 47 14.80 13.52 -18.39
N GLN A 48 16.14 13.55 -18.52
CA GLN A 48 16.86 14.80 -18.77
C GLN A 48 16.49 15.41 -20.11
N ASP A 49 16.46 14.59 -21.18
CA ASP A 49 16.12 15.03 -22.54
C ASP A 49 14.71 15.63 -22.61
N GLN A 50 13.76 15.11 -21.81
CA GLN A 50 12.39 15.63 -21.73
C GLN A 50 12.31 17.09 -21.25
N PHE A 51 13.25 17.53 -20.41
CA PHE A 51 13.20 18.84 -19.74
C PHE A 51 14.39 19.76 -20.08
N GLN A 52 15.27 19.35 -20.97
CA GLN A 52 16.52 20.09 -21.25
C GLN A 52 16.31 21.48 -21.85
N SER A 53 15.20 21.70 -22.57
CA SER A 53 14.86 22.98 -23.18
C SER A 53 14.08 23.92 -22.27
N ASP A 54 13.69 23.45 -21.08
CA ASP A 54 12.86 24.24 -20.14
C ASP A 54 13.74 25.15 -19.28
N GLN A 55 13.51 26.46 -19.38
CA GLN A 55 14.31 27.47 -18.68
C GLN A 55 14.20 27.42 -17.16
N LEU A 56 13.06 26.94 -16.63
CA LEU A 56 12.82 26.80 -15.20
C LEU A 56 13.44 25.54 -14.62
N ILE A 57 13.84 24.57 -15.47
CA ILE A 57 14.35 23.29 -15.00
C ILE A 57 15.88 23.22 -15.21
N SER A 58 16.56 22.72 -14.20
CA SER A 58 18.02 22.53 -14.23
C SER A 58 18.38 21.21 -13.57
N PHE A 59 19.50 20.65 -14.00
CA PHE A 59 20.01 19.40 -13.45
C PHE A 59 21.29 19.64 -12.67
N ALA A 60 21.30 19.19 -11.41
CA ALA A 60 22.53 19.16 -10.62
C ALA A 60 23.44 18.00 -11.09
N PRO A 61 24.78 18.10 -10.95
CA PRO A 61 25.67 16.98 -11.20
C PRO A 61 25.23 15.72 -10.45
N ARG A 62 25.33 14.56 -11.10
CA ARG A 62 24.93 13.27 -10.53
C ARG A 62 25.96 12.77 -9.52
N PHE A 63 25.55 12.65 -8.27
CA PHE A 63 26.32 12.04 -7.20
C PHE A 63 25.66 10.73 -6.76
N LYS A 64 26.45 9.81 -6.18
CA LYS A 64 25.90 8.64 -5.49
C LYS A 64 25.41 9.07 -4.10
N THR A 65 24.11 8.89 -3.83
CA THR A 65 23.46 9.26 -2.58
C THR A 65 23.07 7.99 -1.81
N ALA A 66 24.06 7.39 -1.15
CA ALA A 66 23.76 6.26 -0.26
C ALA A 66 23.01 6.74 0.99
N TRP A 67 21.99 6.00 1.39
CA TRP A 67 21.25 6.26 2.64
C TRP A 67 22.19 6.29 3.85
N GLY A 68 21.97 7.26 4.72
CA GLY A 68 22.79 7.47 5.92
C GLY A 68 24.16 8.08 5.67
N GLY A 69 24.49 8.43 4.42
CA GLY A 69 25.79 8.98 4.05
C GLY A 69 25.75 10.47 3.67
N TRP A 70 26.91 11.10 3.65
CA TRP A 70 27.11 12.52 3.33
C TRP A 70 26.56 12.96 1.96
N GLY A 71 26.38 12.00 1.02
CA GLY A 71 25.93 12.30 -0.36
C GLY A 71 24.63 13.12 -0.42
N LEU A 72 23.67 12.86 0.47
CA LEU A 72 22.39 13.57 0.52
C LEU A 72 22.57 15.04 0.93
N VAL A 73 23.41 15.32 1.90
CA VAL A 73 23.75 16.69 2.31
C VAL A 73 24.47 17.43 1.17
N LYS A 74 25.49 16.80 0.58
CA LYS A 74 26.27 17.37 -0.54
C LYS A 74 25.38 17.76 -1.71
N VAL A 75 24.46 16.90 -2.09
CA VAL A 75 23.52 17.15 -3.18
C VAL A 75 22.59 18.33 -2.86
N SER A 76 22.04 18.36 -1.66
CA SER A 76 21.17 19.45 -1.23
C SER A 76 21.90 20.79 -1.24
N GLN A 77 23.18 20.84 -0.82
CA GLN A 77 24.01 22.04 -0.90
C GLN A 77 24.27 22.48 -2.36
N VAL A 78 24.64 21.54 -3.24
CA VAL A 78 24.95 21.85 -4.66
C VAL A 78 23.70 22.32 -5.39
N ALA A 79 22.55 21.68 -5.16
CA ALA A 79 21.28 22.06 -5.77
C ALA A 79 20.79 23.43 -5.26
N ALA A 80 20.90 23.69 -3.95
CA ALA A 80 20.58 25.00 -3.38
C ALA A 80 21.49 26.11 -3.94
N ALA A 81 22.79 25.89 -4.02
CA ALA A 81 23.73 26.85 -4.62
C ALA A 81 23.44 27.12 -6.10
N LEU A 82 22.99 26.11 -6.85
CA LEU A 82 22.59 26.26 -8.24
C LEU A 82 21.32 27.11 -8.38
N LEU A 83 20.30 26.83 -7.56
CA LEU A 83 19.07 27.64 -7.52
C LEU A 83 19.36 29.09 -7.17
N LEU A 84 20.12 29.36 -6.10
CA LEU A 84 20.45 30.71 -5.65
C LEU A 84 21.26 31.53 -6.67
N ARG A 85 22.07 30.86 -7.52
CA ARG A 85 22.80 31.51 -8.61
C ARG A 85 21.91 31.84 -9.80
N ARG A 86 20.99 30.94 -10.17
CA ARG A 86 20.12 31.09 -11.34
C ARG A 86 18.95 32.01 -11.09
N SER A 87 18.49 32.06 -9.85
CA SER A 87 17.31 32.81 -9.40
C SER A 87 17.64 33.48 -8.07
N PRO A 88 18.41 34.57 -8.10
CA PRO A 88 18.86 35.27 -6.87
C PRO A 88 17.73 35.89 -6.05
N GLU A 89 16.58 36.12 -6.67
CA GLU A 89 15.37 36.73 -6.11
C GLU A 89 14.48 35.75 -5.32
N LEU A 90 14.86 34.47 -5.26
CA LEU A 90 14.08 33.49 -4.50
C LEU A 90 13.98 33.86 -3.01
N GLY A 91 12.78 33.78 -2.46
CA GLY A 91 12.53 33.95 -1.03
C GLY A 91 12.84 32.66 -0.26
N HIS A 92 12.39 31.51 -0.77
CA HIS A 92 12.56 30.20 -0.12
C HIS A 92 12.99 29.13 -1.11
N ILE A 93 13.60 28.07 -0.58
CA ILE A 93 13.89 26.83 -1.31
C ILE A 93 13.32 25.65 -0.53
N LEU A 94 12.55 24.80 -1.22
CA LEU A 94 11.92 23.59 -0.68
C LEU A 94 12.69 22.34 -1.16
N LEU A 95 13.08 21.48 -0.23
CA LEU A 95 13.69 20.18 -0.53
C LEU A 95 12.59 19.10 -0.61
N THR A 96 12.54 18.41 -1.76
CA THR A 96 11.57 17.35 -2.05
C THR A 96 12.24 16.12 -2.68
N SER A 97 11.44 15.06 -2.90
CA SER A 97 11.86 13.87 -3.65
C SER A 97 10.72 13.36 -4.53
N GLN A 98 11.02 12.42 -5.43
CA GLN A 98 10.03 11.75 -6.29
C GLN A 98 8.92 11.01 -5.51
N SER A 99 9.11 10.77 -4.21
CA SER A 99 8.09 10.13 -3.35
C SER A 99 7.28 11.14 -2.52
N CYS A 100 7.45 12.44 -2.78
CA CYS A 100 6.62 13.48 -2.20
C CYS A 100 5.45 13.82 -3.14
N LEU A 101 4.27 14.03 -2.56
CA LEU A 101 3.06 14.44 -3.27
C LEU A 101 2.55 15.74 -2.68
N MET A 102 2.22 16.71 -3.53
CA MET A 102 1.49 17.90 -3.11
C MET A 102 0.07 17.51 -2.69
N LEU A 103 -0.32 17.85 -1.48
CA LEU A 103 -1.69 17.68 -0.98
C LEU A 103 -2.57 18.90 -1.24
N ARG A 104 -1.95 20.05 -1.40
CA ARG A 104 -2.58 21.36 -1.65
C ARG A 104 -1.98 21.98 -2.91
N PRO A 105 -2.68 22.86 -3.63
CA PRO A 105 -2.13 23.55 -4.79
C PRO A 105 -0.81 24.29 -4.48
N PRO A 106 0.17 24.29 -5.40
CA PRO A 106 1.44 25.00 -5.21
C PRO A 106 1.27 26.48 -4.87
N GLU A 107 0.23 27.12 -5.42
CA GLU A 107 -0.10 28.53 -5.21
C GLU A 107 -0.40 28.83 -3.74
N GLU A 108 -1.00 27.88 -3.02
CA GLU A 108 -1.28 28.03 -1.59
C GLU A 108 0.01 28.01 -0.77
N LEU A 109 0.98 27.15 -1.12
CA LEU A 109 2.29 27.15 -0.48
C LEU A 109 3.03 28.45 -0.76
N ILE A 110 3.01 28.91 -2.01
CA ILE A 110 3.63 30.19 -2.39
C ILE A 110 3.00 31.35 -1.62
N ALA A 111 1.67 31.40 -1.51
CA ALA A 111 0.96 32.43 -0.75
C ALA A 111 1.28 32.37 0.77
N PHE A 112 1.35 31.15 1.31
CA PHE A 112 1.76 30.93 2.71
C PHE A 112 3.19 31.45 2.98
N LEU A 113 4.15 31.13 2.09
CA LEU A 113 5.53 31.59 2.22
C LEU A 113 5.68 33.10 2.03
N LYS A 114 4.86 33.72 1.17
CA LYS A 114 4.81 35.18 1.04
C LYS A 114 4.41 35.89 2.35
N LYS A 115 3.54 35.28 3.16
CA LYS A 115 3.19 35.78 4.50
C LYS A 115 4.26 35.46 5.55
N ASN A 116 5.21 34.58 5.25
CA ASN A 116 6.24 34.11 6.16
C ASN A 116 7.65 34.25 5.55
N THR A 117 7.94 35.41 4.93
CA THR A 117 9.15 35.67 4.11
C THR A 117 10.49 35.39 4.80
N HIS A 118 10.55 35.59 6.12
CA HIS A 118 11.78 35.42 6.92
C HIS A 118 11.69 34.19 7.84
N THR A 119 10.80 33.25 7.55
CA THR A 119 10.60 32.09 8.41
C THR A 119 11.17 30.84 7.78
N ASP A 120 12.05 30.16 8.47
CA ASP A 120 12.59 28.85 8.09
C ASP A 120 11.73 27.75 8.68
N PHE A 121 11.32 26.79 7.84
CA PHE A 121 10.53 25.62 8.23
C PHE A 121 11.39 24.35 8.14
N ILE A 122 11.86 23.87 9.28
CA ILE A 122 12.68 22.68 9.41
C ILE A 122 12.49 22.09 10.81
N GLU A 123 12.16 20.80 10.90
CA GLU A 123 12.22 20.12 12.19
C GLU A 123 13.64 20.18 12.73
N SER A 124 13.80 20.76 13.91
CA SER A 124 15.12 20.92 14.52
C SER A 124 14.98 20.91 16.02
N VAL A 125 15.27 19.76 16.64
CA VAL A 125 15.19 19.50 18.06
C VAL A 125 16.61 19.31 18.60
N TRP A 126 16.91 20.00 19.70
CA TRP A 126 18.19 19.80 20.37
C TRP A 126 18.36 18.36 20.86
N ILE A 127 19.50 17.75 20.58
CA ILE A 127 19.73 16.31 20.83
C ILE A 127 19.52 15.91 22.29
N ASP A 128 19.79 16.80 23.26
CA ASP A 128 19.58 16.52 24.69
C ASP A 128 18.10 16.54 25.11
N LYS A 129 17.21 17.05 24.25
CA LYS A 129 15.76 17.06 24.48
C LYS A 129 15.01 15.93 23.78
N ILE A 130 15.70 15.09 23.02
CA ILE A 130 15.07 13.99 22.29
C ILE A 130 14.90 12.80 23.25
N PRO A 131 13.67 12.28 23.42
CA PRO A 131 13.46 11.01 24.12
C PRO A 131 13.96 9.87 23.22
N TRP A 132 15.22 9.49 23.40
CA TRP A 132 15.85 8.42 22.65
C TRP A 132 15.15 7.08 22.95
N GLN A 133 14.72 6.38 21.91
CA GLN A 133 14.13 5.05 22.06
C GLN A 133 15.23 3.99 22.00
N SER A 134 15.15 2.98 22.87
CA SER A 134 16.07 1.85 22.86
C SER A 134 16.08 1.14 21.50
N GLY A 135 17.25 0.93 20.93
CA GLY A 135 17.47 0.24 19.65
C GLY A 135 17.89 1.12 18.47
N GLY A 136 17.92 2.46 18.62
CA GLY A 136 18.54 3.36 17.66
C GLY A 136 19.98 3.71 18.05
N PHE A 137 20.76 4.22 17.09
CA PHE A 137 22.00 4.91 17.45
C PHE A 137 21.62 6.25 18.06
N GLU A 138 21.73 6.36 19.34
CA GLU A 138 21.42 7.52 20.14
C GLU A 138 22.36 8.71 19.81
N GLN A 139 22.79 9.44 20.81
CA GLN A 139 23.75 10.52 20.64
C GLN A 139 25.10 10.05 20.06
N GLU A 140 25.42 8.75 20.13
CA GLU A 140 26.62 8.13 19.54
C GLU A 140 26.77 8.42 18.06
N ARG A 141 25.69 8.64 17.30
CA ARG A 141 25.77 9.06 15.90
C ARG A 141 26.63 10.31 15.69
N PHE A 142 26.76 11.15 16.68
CA PHE A 142 27.56 12.39 16.64
C PHE A 142 28.96 12.23 17.22
N TYR A 143 29.15 11.29 18.13
CA TYR A 143 30.37 11.13 18.90
C TYR A 143 31.31 10.07 18.35
N TRP A 144 30.82 9.16 17.52
CA TRP A 144 31.63 8.16 16.82
C TRP A 144 31.82 8.53 15.35
N TYR A 145 32.75 7.83 14.69
CA TYR A 145 33.01 7.98 13.26
C TYR A 145 32.32 6.85 12.50
N TYR A 146 31.63 7.18 11.40
CA TYR A 146 30.93 6.22 10.56
C TYR A 146 31.49 6.25 9.13
N PRO A 147 32.69 5.64 8.88
CA PRO A 147 33.35 5.68 7.58
C PRO A 147 32.74 4.70 6.58
N PHE A 148 31.99 3.69 7.06
CA PHE A 148 31.42 2.63 6.24
C PHE A 148 29.91 2.82 6.04
N ASN A 149 29.40 2.38 4.87
CA ASN A 149 27.97 2.45 4.60
C ASN A 149 27.22 1.28 5.23
N TRP A 150 26.16 1.58 5.99
CA TRP A 150 25.38 0.60 6.74
C TRP A 150 24.71 -0.46 5.85
N ASN A 151 24.26 -0.11 4.62
CA ASN A 151 23.55 -1.03 3.73
C ASN A 151 24.50 -1.95 2.94
N SER A 152 25.64 -1.41 2.48
CA SER A 152 26.54 -2.14 1.59
C SER A 152 27.79 -2.70 2.26
N GLN A 153 28.12 -2.24 3.46
CA GLN A 153 29.33 -2.60 4.20
C GLN A 153 29.01 -2.93 5.68
N ARG A 154 27.93 -3.68 5.91
CA ARG A 154 27.37 -3.90 7.24
C ARG A 154 28.40 -4.42 8.25
N HIS A 155 29.16 -5.45 7.89
CA HIS A 155 30.12 -6.05 8.81
C HIS A 155 31.23 -5.06 9.21
N LEU A 156 31.73 -4.26 8.27
CA LEU A 156 32.74 -3.22 8.55
C LEU A 156 32.15 -2.09 9.42
N PHE A 157 30.91 -1.72 9.16
CA PHE A 157 30.19 -0.73 9.95
C PHE A 157 30.06 -1.20 11.42
N ASP A 158 29.55 -2.43 11.63
CA ASP A 158 29.35 -2.99 12.96
C ASP A 158 30.70 -3.19 13.70
N ALA A 159 31.75 -3.66 13.01
CA ALA A 159 33.09 -3.80 13.57
C ALA A 159 33.70 -2.45 13.99
N ALA A 160 33.55 -1.40 13.15
CA ALA A 160 34.02 -0.06 13.49
C ALA A 160 33.30 0.53 14.71
N VAL A 161 31.99 0.29 14.83
CA VAL A 161 31.20 0.69 16.00
C VAL A 161 31.66 -0.06 17.26
N ALA A 162 31.81 -1.39 17.17
CA ALA A 162 32.28 -2.21 18.30
C ALA A 162 33.68 -1.78 18.78
N PHE A 163 34.60 -1.54 17.84
CA PHE A 163 35.96 -1.05 18.16
C PHE A 163 35.93 0.29 18.91
N GLN A 164 35.18 1.26 18.39
CA GLN A 164 35.08 2.59 19.02
C GLN A 164 34.44 2.52 20.40
N LYS A 165 33.45 1.64 20.58
CA LYS A 165 32.83 1.37 21.89
C LYS A 165 33.85 0.78 22.87
N ALA A 166 34.61 -0.24 22.46
CA ALA A 166 35.63 -0.87 23.27
C ALA A 166 36.73 0.11 23.70
N CYS A 167 37.19 0.96 22.75
CA CYS A 167 38.21 1.99 23.01
C CYS A 167 37.65 3.24 23.69
N LYS A 168 36.36 3.29 24.04
CA LYS A 168 35.68 4.47 24.62
C LYS A 168 35.94 5.76 23.84
N MET A 169 36.08 5.65 22.51
CA MET A 169 36.33 6.78 21.62
C MET A 169 35.16 7.75 21.67
N ARG A 170 35.47 9.04 21.80
CA ARG A 170 34.46 10.10 21.74
C ARG A 170 35.07 11.36 21.14
N ARG A 171 34.61 11.76 19.94
CA ARG A 171 34.99 13.04 19.35
C ARG A 171 34.10 14.17 19.87
N LYS A 172 34.65 15.38 19.83
CA LYS A 172 33.91 16.58 20.20
C LYS A 172 33.34 17.24 18.92
N PRO A 173 32.10 17.73 18.96
CA PRO A 173 31.58 18.60 17.89
C PRO A 173 32.34 19.93 17.89
N PRO A 174 32.31 20.68 16.78
CA PRO A 174 32.78 22.07 16.74
C PRO A 174 32.16 22.89 17.89
N PRO A 175 32.94 23.70 18.61
CA PRO A 175 32.51 24.31 19.89
C PRO A 175 31.33 25.30 19.73
N ASP A 176 31.17 25.84 18.54
CA ASP A 176 30.09 26.78 18.20
C ASP A 176 28.81 26.07 17.71
N LEU A 177 28.83 24.75 17.56
CA LEU A 177 27.65 24.00 17.15
C LEU A 177 26.91 23.39 18.34
N ARG A 178 25.65 23.74 18.46
CA ARG A 178 24.67 23.02 19.28
C ARG A 178 23.93 22.06 18.38
N LEU A 179 24.18 20.76 18.56
CA LEU A 179 23.69 19.73 17.66
C LEU A 179 22.17 19.58 17.73
N HIS A 180 21.53 19.53 16.57
CA HIS A 180 20.10 19.32 16.42
C HIS A 180 19.82 18.15 15.49
N LEU A 181 18.67 17.51 15.68
CA LEU A 181 18.16 16.44 14.85
C LEU A 181 16.73 16.74 14.39
N GLY A 182 16.36 16.27 13.21
CA GLY A 182 15.01 16.42 12.68
C GLY A 182 14.86 15.84 11.28
N SER A 183 13.72 16.04 10.67
CA SER A 183 13.44 15.56 9.32
C SER A 183 14.36 16.18 8.27
N GLN A 184 14.79 15.41 7.27
CA GLN A 184 15.52 15.89 6.11
C GLN A 184 14.75 16.95 5.31
N TRP A 185 13.43 16.98 5.39
CA TRP A 185 12.55 17.73 4.49
C TRP A 185 12.28 19.12 5.01
N TRP A 186 13.03 20.07 4.51
CA TRP A 186 12.99 21.47 4.93
C TRP A 186 12.52 22.41 3.82
N CYS A 187 12.03 23.57 4.24
CA CYS A 187 11.81 24.74 3.42
C CYS A 187 12.53 25.92 4.10
N LEU A 188 13.67 26.30 3.55
CA LEU A 188 14.52 27.33 4.13
C LEU A 188 14.50 28.61 3.29
N SER A 189 14.62 29.75 3.96
CA SER A 189 14.81 31.05 3.33
C SER A 189 16.14 31.10 2.56
N SER A 190 16.16 31.85 1.48
CA SER A 190 17.39 32.06 0.70
C SER A 190 18.48 32.71 1.54
N THR A 191 18.12 33.58 2.50
CA THR A 191 19.05 34.21 3.42
C THR A 191 19.77 33.18 4.29
N THR A 192 19.02 32.32 4.96
CA THR A 192 19.59 31.24 5.80
C THR A 192 20.42 30.26 4.97
N LEU A 193 19.96 29.89 3.77
CA LEU A 193 20.72 29.00 2.89
C LEU A 193 22.05 29.64 2.43
N ARG A 194 22.06 30.92 2.05
CA ARG A 194 23.31 31.64 1.73
C ARG A 194 24.26 31.65 2.92
N ALA A 195 23.77 31.99 4.11
CA ALA A 195 24.58 31.99 5.33
C ALA A 195 25.20 30.60 5.61
N ILE A 196 24.45 29.51 5.40
CA ILE A 196 24.97 28.14 5.54
C ILE A 196 26.01 27.80 4.47
N LEU A 197 25.78 28.21 3.23
CA LEU A 197 26.62 27.85 2.09
C LEU A 197 27.89 28.69 1.99
N GLU A 198 27.87 29.92 2.46
CA GLU A 198 28.96 30.93 2.28
C GLU A 198 29.80 31.13 3.56
N THR A 199 29.37 30.52 4.71
CA THR A 199 30.14 30.68 5.95
C THR A 199 31.60 30.24 5.82
N PRO A 200 32.57 31.02 6.31
CA PRO A 200 33.97 30.64 6.33
C PRO A 200 34.24 29.31 7.07
N LYS A 201 33.41 28.97 8.03
CA LYS A 201 33.52 27.74 8.83
C LYS A 201 32.98 26.49 8.14
N ARG A 202 32.38 26.60 6.94
CA ARG A 202 31.74 25.52 6.21
C ARG A 202 32.61 24.26 6.11
N LYS A 203 33.87 24.41 5.73
CA LYS A 203 34.78 23.24 5.59
C LYS A 203 34.96 22.47 6.91
N GLY A 204 34.98 23.18 8.03
CA GLY A 204 35.06 22.55 9.37
C GLY A 204 33.80 21.79 9.71
N TYR A 205 32.62 22.38 9.47
CA TYR A 205 31.34 21.74 9.69
C TYR A 205 31.17 20.51 8.80
N GLU A 206 31.47 20.62 7.52
CA GLU A 206 31.41 19.48 6.60
C GLU A 206 32.33 18.34 7.02
N ARG A 207 33.58 18.64 7.48
CA ARG A 207 34.51 17.63 7.99
C ARG A 207 33.92 16.85 9.16
N PHE A 208 33.24 17.54 10.08
CA PHE A 208 32.58 16.92 11.21
C PHE A 208 31.39 16.04 10.75
N PHE A 209 30.46 16.60 9.96
CA PHE A 209 29.24 15.89 9.57
C PHE A 209 29.47 14.78 8.53
N LYS A 210 30.55 14.78 7.74
CA LYS A 210 30.89 13.69 6.82
C LYS A 210 31.05 12.33 7.49
N SER A 211 31.35 12.30 8.77
CA SER A 211 31.49 11.09 9.56
C SER A 211 30.39 10.90 10.62
N VAL A 212 29.35 11.72 10.60
CA VAL A 212 28.11 11.50 11.36
C VAL A 212 27.24 10.47 10.61
N TRP A 213 26.55 9.62 11.33
CA TRP A 213 25.58 8.70 10.74
C TRP A 213 24.26 9.42 10.48
N ILE A 214 23.72 9.31 9.26
CA ILE A 214 22.51 10.00 8.78
C ILE A 214 22.67 11.53 8.93
N PRO A 215 23.67 12.14 8.29
CA PRO A 215 23.95 13.56 8.45
C PRO A 215 22.90 14.49 7.83
N ASP A 216 22.08 13.99 6.92
CA ASP A 216 20.95 14.71 6.30
C ASP A 216 19.82 15.04 7.29
N GLU A 217 19.75 14.32 8.43
CA GLU A 217 18.85 14.61 9.54
C GLU A 217 19.42 15.57 10.59
N SER A 218 20.65 16.05 10.41
CA SER A 218 21.33 16.87 11.44
C SER A 218 22.11 18.06 10.91
N TYR A 219 22.64 18.02 9.69
CA TYR A 219 23.45 19.11 9.15
C TYR A 219 22.68 20.41 8.98
N PHE A 220 21.61 20.39 8.19
CA PHE A 220 20.78 21.57 7.98
C PHE A 220 20.01 21.96 9.24
N GLN A 221 19.57 21.00 10.04
CA GLN A 221 18.87 21.20 11.31
C GLN A 221 19.74 21.97 12.33
N THR A 222 21.03 21.62 12.39
CA THR A 222 22.01 22.30 13.26
C THR A 222 22.36 23.71 12.73
N LEU A 223 22.67 23.81 11.43
CA LEU A 223 23.15 25.08 10.88
C LEU A 223 22.00 26.10 10.69
N ALA A 224 20.78 25.65 10.40
CA ALA A 224 19.65 26.56 10.37
C ALA A 224 19.39 27.18 11.75
N ARG A 225 19.60 26.45 12.85
CA ARG A 225 19.52 27.01 14.20
C ARG A 225 20.63 28.05 14.48
N LEU A 226 21.74 27.94 13.83
CA LEU A 226 22.86 28.86 14.01
C LEU A 226 22.69 30.15 13.19
N TYR A 227 22.07 30.06 12.00
CA TYR A 227 22.04 31.14 11.01
C TYR A 227 20.65 31.71 10.73
N SER A 228 19.58 31.11 11.26
CA SER A 228 18.21 31.61 11.08
C SER A 228 17.81 32.54 12.19
N ASP A 229 17.24 33.68 11.84
CA ASP A 229 16.64 34.62 12.81
C ASP A 229 15.24 34.19 13.26
N ASN A 230 14.50 33.46 12.42
CA ASN A 230 13.16 33.01 12.71
C ASN A 230 12.92 31.57 12.20
N LEU A 231 13.18 30.56 13.04
CA LEU A 231 13.01 29.17 12.72
C LEU A 231 11.80 28.56 13.44
N LYS A 232 10.86 28.05 12.65
CA LYS A 232 9.77 27.18 13.13
C LYS A 232 10.19 25.73 13.01
N SER A 233 10.28 25.02 14.17
CA SER A 233 10.64 23.59 14.22
C SER A 233 9.49 22.71 13.72
N GLN A 234 9.23 22.80 12.43
CA GLN A 234 8.11 22.14 11.76
C GLN A 234 8.46 21.86 10.30
N SER A 235 8.10 20.68 9.78
CA SER A 235 8.14 20.38 8.36
C SER A 235 6.82 20.78 7.67
N LEU A 236 6.92 21.28 6.44
CA LEU A 236 5.77 21.51 5.56
C LEU A 236 5.33 20.21 4.86
N THR A 237 6.16 19.17 4.93
CA THR A 237 5.92 17.85 4.38
C THR A 237 5.52 16.89 5.49
N TYR A 238 4.32 16.32 5.41
CA TYR A 238 3.89 15.27 6.34
C TYR A 238 4.66 13.97 6.10
N SER A 239 5.31 13.49 7.13
CA SER A 239 5.94 12.16 7.16
C SER A 239 5.63 11.49 8.48
N LYS A 240 5.41 10.18 8.43
CA LYS A 240 5.16 9.35 9.62
C LYS A 240 6.19 8.24 9.67
N PHE A 241 6.65 7.91 10.86
CA PHE A 241 7.60 6.83 11.10
C PHE A 241 7.00 5.82 12.07
N ASP A 242 7.37 4.55 11.91
CA ASP A 242 7.05 3.52 12.88
C ASP A 242 8.02 3.58 14.09
N HIS A 243 7.84 2.64 15.03
CA HIS A 243 8.68 2.57 16.23
C HIS A 243 10.13 2.15 15.97
N HIS A 244 10.45 1.68 14.77
CA HIS A 244 11.81 1.38 14.31
C HIS A 244 12.44 2.52 13.50
N GLY A 245 11.76 3.67 13.38
CA GLY A 245 12.22 4.77 12.54
C GLY A 245 12.06 4.53 11.04
N LYS A 246 11.31 3.49 10.62
CA LYS A 246 11.03 3.24 9.22
C LYS A 246 9.88 4.15 8.76
N PRO A 247 10.04 4.88 7.63
CA PRO A 247 8.99 5.74 7.14
C PRO A 247 7.78 4.94 6.63
N PHE A 248 6.59 5.41 6.98
CA PHE A 248 5.34 4.91 6.40
C PHE A 248 5.31 5.19 4.90
N VAL A 249 4.75 4.26 4.14
CA VAL A 249 4.40 4.46 2.74
C VAL A 249 2.89 4.63 2.66
N PHE A 250 2.45 5.71 2.01
CA PHE A 250 1.04 5.97 1.77
C PHE A 250 0.62 5.35 0.45
N TYR A 251 -0.48 4.61 0.49
CA TYR A 251 -1.10 3.89 -0.61
C TYR A 251 -2.48 4.48 -0.90
N ASP A 252 -3.16 4.00 -1.91
CA ASP A 252 -4.47 4.52 -2.32
C ASP A 252 -5.53 4.44 -1.22
N ASP A 253 -5.48 3.43 -0.36
CA ASP A 253 -6.37 3.29 0.81
C ASP A 253 -6.18 4.39 1.88
N HIS A 254 -5.10 5.16 1.79
CA HIS A 254 -4.89 6.34 2.65
C HIS A 254 -5.48 7.63 2.09
N LEU A 255 -6.22 7.58 0.98
CA LEU A 255 -6.80 8.77 0.36
C LEU A 255 -7.61 9.62 1.35
N GLN A 256 -8.56 9.00 2.06
CA GLN A 256 -9.39 9.70 3.05
C GLN A 256 -8.58 10.26 4.23
N LEU A 257 -7.51 9.56 4.62
CA LEU A 257 -6.59 10.03 5.65
C LEU A 257 -5.86 11.29 5.20
N LEU A 258 -5.25 11.26 4.03
CA LEU A 258 -4.49 12.39 3.49
C LEU A 258 -5.38 13.59 3.15
N GLN A 259 -6.65 13.36 2.79
CA GLN A 259 -7.64 14.44 2.64
C GLN A 259 -7.92 15.22 3.93
N ARG A 260 -7.67 14.64 5.10
CA ARG A 260 -7.77 15.32 6.39
C ARG A 260 -6.51 16.09 6.78
N SER A 261 -5.42 15.91 6.05
CA SER A 261 -4.17 16.62 6.29
C SER A 261 -4.26 18.08 5.84
N ASN A 262 -3.72 18.98 6.61
CA ASN A 262 -3.51 20.38 6.22
C ASN A 262 -2.04 20.69 5.89
N HIS A 263 -1.17 19.67 5.80
CA HIS A 263 0.18 19.83 5.26
C HIS A 263 0.14 20.16 3.77
N PHE A 264 1.18 20.81 3.27
CA PHE A 264 1.31 21.08 1.84
C PHE A 264 1.72 19.87 1.04
N LEU A 265 2.59 19.02 1.60
CA LEU A 265 3.06 17.78 0.99
C LEU A 265 2.90 16.60 1.95
N ALA A 266 2.95 15.39 1.38
CA ALA A 266 3.10 14.14 2.15
C ALA A 266 4.15 13.22 1.52
N ARG A 267 4.76 12.34 2.35
CA ARG A 267 5.71 11.30 1.95
C ARG A 267 5.71 10.12 2.93
N LYS A 268 6.12 8.90 2.53
CA LYS A 268 6.45 8.49 1.15
C LYS A 268 5.19 8.02 0.45
N ILE A 269 4.97 8.46 -0.75
CA ILE A 269 3.85 7.98 -1.56
C ILE A 269 4.31 6.81 -2.41
N TRP A 270 3.51 5.75 -2.45
CA TRP A 270 3.74 4.62 -3.34
C TRP A 270 3.62 5.06 -4.81
N ALA A 271 4.59 4.67 -5.63
CA ALA A 271 4.62 5.13 -7.03
C ALA A 271 3.40 4.69 -7.86
N LYS A 272 2.73 3.58 -7.45
CA LYS A 272 1.51 3.07 -8.10
C LYS A 272 0.22 3.48 -7.38
N ALA A 273 0.25 4.52 -6.54
CA ALA A 273 -0.91 5.05 -5.86
C ALA A 273 -1.69 6.02 -6.77
N ASP A 274 -2.27 5.49 -7.85
CA ASP A 274 -2.91 6.28 -8.90
C ASP A 274 -4.08 7.12 -8.40
N ALA A 275 -4.84 6.61 -7.42
CA ALA A 275 -5.93 7.37 -6.81
C ALA A 275 -5.41 8.59 -6.03
N LEU A 276 -4.27 8.47 -5.34
CA LEU A 276 -3.65 9.60 -4.65
C LEU A 276 -3.15 10.65 -5.66
N TYR A 277 -2.38 10.21 -6.68
CA TYR A 277 -1.85 11.13 -7.71
C TYR A 277 -2.94 11.80 -8.53
N SER A 278 -4.11 11.15 -8.70
CA SER A 278 -5.27 11.74 -9.41
C SER A 278 -6.08 12.68 -8.53
N ALA A 279 -6.17 12.43 -7.22
CA ALA A 279 -6.96 13.24 -6.29
C ALA A 279 -6.24 14.53 -5.88
N PHE A 280 -4.91 14.53 -5.87
CA PHE A 280 -4.09 15.67 -5.43
C PHE A 280 -3.30 16.26 -6.60
N PRO A 281 -3.05 17.58 -6.59
CA PRO A 281 -3.31 18.61 -5.58
C PRO A 281 -4.65 19.36 -5.74
N LYS A 282 -5.71 18.71 -6.18
CA LYS A 282 -7.01 19.35 -6.50
C LYS A 282 -7.73 19.95 -5.27
N ARG A 283 -7.32 19.56 -4.06
CA ARG A 283 -7.93 20.04 -2.83
C ARG A 283 -7.37 21.41 -2.44
N SER A 284 -8.22 22.42 -2.42
CA SER A 284 -7.89 23.76 -1.89
C SER A 284 -8.27 23.89 -0.41
N LEU A 285 -7.40 24.51 0.38
CA LEU A 285 -7.64 24.97 1.74
C LEU A 285 -7.28 26.45 1.81
N SER A 286 -7.77 27.15 2.85
CA SER A 286 -7.31 28.53 3.06
C SER A 286 -5.79 28.58 3.28
N PRO A 287 -5.06 29.53 2.65
CA PRO A 287 -3.64 29.74 2.90
C PRO A 287 -3.29 29.99 4.37
N ASP A 288 -4.27 30.48 5.15
CA ASP A 288 -4.11 30.80 6.56
C ASP A 288 -4.18 29.57 7.48
N ASN A 289 -4.45 28.37 6.93
CA ASN A 289 -4.48 27.14 7.70
C ASN A 289 -3.07 26.51 7.78
N PRO A 290 -2.32 26.70 8.89
CA PRO A 290 -0.97 26.21 9.00
C PRO A 290 -0.94 24.67 9.06
N PRO A 291 0.15 24.03 8.60
CA PRO A 291 0.32 22.59 8.74
C PRO A 291 0.24 22.15 10.20
N SER A 292 -0.44 21.02 10.43
CA SER A 292 -0.50 20.35 11.73
C SER A 292 -0.67 18.85 11.58
N SER A 293 0.10 18.08 12.29
CA SER A 293 -0.01 16.62 12.30
C SER A 293 -1.01 16.09 13.34
N PHE A 294 -1.52 16.95 14.25
CA PHE A 294 -2.30 16.52 15.40
C PHE A 294 -3.48 15.61 15.06
N ALA A 295 -4.29 15.97 14.08
CA ALA A 295 -5.45 15.17 13.68
C ALA A 295 -5.06 13.80 13.13
N LEU A 296 -4.00 13.72 12.32
CA LEU A 296 -3.50 12.46 11.74
C LEU A 296 -2.80 11.61 12.80
N ASP A 297 -1.99 12.21 13.66
CA ASP A 297 -1.32 11.52 14.76
C ASP A 297 -2.31 10.91 15.73
N SER A 298 -3.42 11.58 16.02
CA SER A 298 -4.52 11.03 16.81
C SER A 298 -5.12 9.78 16.17
N ILE A 299 -5.35 9.79 14.85
CA ILE A 299 -5.84 8.61 14.10
C ILE A 299 -4.84 7.46 14.18
N PHE A 300 -3.55 7.72 13.94
CA PHE A 300 -2.51 6.68 14.03
C PHE A 300 -2.37 6.13 15.44
N ASN A 301 -2.41 6.97 16.46
CA ASN A 301 -2.29 6.53 17.86
C ASN A 301 -3.50 5.68 18.26
N ARG A 302 -4.71 6.07 17.89
CA ARG A 302 -5.91 5.25 18.09
C ARG A 302 -5.81 3.92 17.34
N ALA A 303 -5.32 3.92 16.10
CA ALA A 303 -5.10 2.71 15.32
C ALA A 303 -4.09 1.76 15.97
N LYS A 304 -3.07 2.24 16.66
CA LYS A 304 -2.11 1.40 17.41
C LYS A 304 -2.76 0.64 18.58
N THR A 305 -3.66 1.28 19.30
CA THR A 305 -4.35 0.67 20.46
C THR A 305 -5.38 -0.37 20.06
N ILE A 306 -6.06 -0.17 18.92
CA ILE A 306 -7.12 -1.07 18.41
C ILE A 306 -6.56 -2.27 17.64
N ALA A 307 -5.34 -2.31 17.34
CA ALA A 307 -4.66 -2.92 16.23
C ALA A 307 -4.29 -4.37 16.31
N LYS A 308 -5.13 -5.37 16.34
CA LYS A 308 -4.60 -6.74 16.11
C LYS A 308 -5.35 -7.55 15.08
N ILE A 309 -6.61 -7.24 14.84
CA ILE A 309 -7.51 -7.97 13.96
C ILE A 309 -8.11 -7.11 12.84
N GLY A 310 -7.57 -5.92 12.63
CA GLY A 310 -7.92 -4.99 11.56
C GLY A 310 -7.78 -3.53 11.97
N ARG A 311 -7.83 -2.60 10.99
CA ARG A 311 -7.75 -1.13 11.18
C ARG A 311 -8.58 -0.38 10.14
N PRO A 312 -9.23 0.73 10.48
CA PRO A 312 -9.95 1.52 9.49
C PRO A 312 -9.00 2.11 8.43
N GLY A 313 -9.21 1.75 7.16
CA GLY A 313 -8.56 2.38 6.01
C GLY A 313 -7.03 2.39 5.99
N LEU A 314 -6.36 1.45 6.68
CA LEU A 314 -4.91 1.41 6.80
C LEU A 314 -4.36 0.01 6.49
N VAL A 315 -4.71 -0.53 5.32
CA VAL A 315 -4.36 -1.89 4.89
C VAL A 315 -2.88 -2.18 5.07
N MET A 316 -2.03 -1.35 4.50
CA MET A 316 -0.59 -1.62 4.43
C MET A 316 0.19 -1.29 5.72
N GLN A 317 -0.46 -0.72 6.72
CA GLN A 317 0.15 -0.36 8.02
C GLN A 317 -0.39 -1.22 9.16
N SER A 318 -1.09 -2.31 8.85
CA SER A 318 -1.78 -3.13 9.84
C SER A 318 -0.88 -4.14 10.56
N SER A 319 0.29 -4.45 10.04
CA SER A 319 1.16 -5.51 10.53
C SER A 319 1.90 -5.14 11.82
N VAL A 320 1.18 -5.15 12.93
CA VAL A 320 1.81 -5.39 14.23
C VAL A 320 1.56 -6.86 14.55
N PRO A 321 2.61 -7.71 14.63
CA PRO A 321 2.44 -9.10 15.01
C PRO A 321 1.70 -9.18 16.34
N ALA A 322 0.65 -10.00 16.41
CA ALA A 322 0.05 -10.30 17.69
C ALA A 322 1.09 -11.00 18.57
N PRO A 323 1.27 -10.60 19.84
CA PRO A 323 2.24 -11.25 20.74
C PRO A 323 1.94 -12.75 20.92
N ASN A 324 0.69 -13.17 20.76
CA ASN A 324 0.27 -14.57 20.73
C ASN A 324 -0.62 -14.82 19.52
N PRO A 325 -0.36 -15.84 18.71
CA PRO A 325 -1.25 -16.22 17.63
C PRO A 325 -2.62 -16.60 18.19
N ARG A 326 -3.69 -15.91 17.74
CA ARG A 326 -5.07 -16.24 18.09
C ARG A 326 -5.66 -17.11 16.98
N PRO A 327 -6.58 -18.03 17.32
CA PRO A 327 -7.30 -18.80 16.32
C PRO A 327 -8.25 -17.92 15.48
N GLU A 328 -8.73 -16.80 16.04
CA GLU A 328 -9.47 -15.76 15.32
C GLU A 328 -8.48 -14.77 14.71
N LYS A 329 -8.46 -14.70 13.40
CA LYS A 329 -7.59 -13.79 12.64
C LYS A 329 -8.31 -12.54 12.16
N THR A 330 -9.65 -12.55 12.16
CA THR A 330 -10.51 -11.44 11.77
C THR A 330 -11.42 -11.00 12.92
N ALA A 331 -11.99 -9.80 12.81
CA ALA A 331 -12.77 -9.14 13.87
C ALA A 331 -14.20 -9.69 14.02
N ALA A 332 -14.72 -10.36 12.99
CA ALA A 332 -16.06 -10.91 12.94
C ALA A 332 -16.12 -12.11 11.99
N PRO A 333 -17.16 -12.97 12.12
CA PRO A 333 -17.39 -14.05 11.17
C PRO A 333 -17.67 -13.56 9.75
N TYR A 334 -17.26 -14.34 8.76
CA TYR A 334 -17.52 -14.13 7.34
C TYR A 334 -17.57 -15.45 6.60
N ALA A 335 -18.16 -15.47 5.38
CA ALA A 335 -18.24 -16.66 4.57
C ALA A 335 -17.37 -16.57 3.32
N VAL A 336 -16.75 -17.71 2.97
CA VAL A 336 -16.03 -17.93 1.71
C VAL A 336 -16.83 -18.93 0.89
N LEU A 337 -17.25 -18.53 -0.29
CA LEU A 337 -18.13 -19.27 -1.19
C LEU A 337 -17.32 -19.74 -2.39
N HIS A 338 -17.01 -21.03 -2.47
CA HIS A 338 -16.24 -21.58 -3.58
C HIS A 338 -17.14 -22.39 -4.52
N GLY A 339 -17.16 -21.99 -5.79
CA GLY A 339 -17.83 -22.72 -6.86
C GLY A 339 -19.35 -22.57 -6.91
N PHE A 340 -19.97 -21.64 -6.16
CA PHE A 340 -21.43 -21.47 -6.16
C PHE A 340 -21.98 -20.69 -7.35
N SER A 341 -21.26 -19.71 -7.85
CA SER A 341 -21.70 -18.87 -8.98
C SER A 341 -21.73 -19.60 -10.30
N SER A 342 -21.08 -20.75 -10.41
CA SER A 342 -21.00 -21.53 -11.64
C SER A 342 -22.26 -22.39 -11.90
N PRO A 343 -22.77 -23.20 -10.94
CA PRO A 343 -23.96 -24.03 -11.16
C PRO A 343 -25.28 -23.28 -11.00
N PHE A 344 -25.33 -22.12 -10.34
CA PHE A 344 -26.56 -21.41 -10.05
C PHE A 344 -26.65 -20.07 -10.79
N ASP A 345 -27.78 -19.83 -11.45
CA ASP A 345 -28.07 -18.53 -12.05
C ASP A 345 -28.49 -17.52 -10.98
N GLY A 346 -27.88 -16.33 -11.03
CA GLY A 346 -28.21 -15.25 -10.10
C GLY A 346 -27.89 -15.54 -8.63
N PHE A 347 -26.89 -16.41 -8.34
CA PHE A 347 -26.56 -16.82 -6.97
C PHE A 347 -26.28 -15.65 -6.03
N ASN A 348 -25.42 -14.70 -6.43
CA ASN A 348 -25.05 -13.57 -5.56
C ASN A 348 -26.24 -12.65 -5.21
N PRO A 349 -27.06 -12.18 -6.17
CA PRO A 349 -28.27 -11.42 -5.86
C PRO A 349 -29.27 -12.21 -4.99
N TRP A 350 -29.44 -13.51 -5.28
CA TRP A 350 -30.30 -14.37 -4.46
C TRP A 350 -29.79 -14.45 -3.01
N LEU A 351 -28.50 -14.72 -2.82
CA LEU A 351 -27.92 -14.85 -1.49
C LEU A 351 -28.04 -13.55 -0.68
N GLN A 352 -27.84 -12.42 -1.35
CA GLN A 352 -27.99 -11.10 -0.74
C GLN A 352 -29.43 -10.81 -0.31
N ALA A 353 -30.42 -11.27 -1.07
CA ALA A 353 -31.84 -11.14 -0.72
C ALA A 353 -32.25 -12.14 0.38
N ALA A 354 -31.80 -13.38 0.30
CA ALA A 354 -32.15 -14.46 1.22
C ALA A 354 -31.40 -14.41 2.56
N SER A 355 -30.32 -13.66 2.67
CA SER A 355 -29.54 -13.50 3.89
C SER A 355 -29.32 -12.01 4.21
N ASN A 356 -29.08 -11.69 5.48
CA ASN A 356 -28.69 -10.34 5.87
C ASN A 356 -27.16 -10.15 5.74
N ALA A 357 -26.63 -10.48 4.57
CA ALA A 357 -25.19 -10.41 4.28
C ALA A 357 -24.90 -9.47 3.11
N THR A 358 -23.70 -8.94 3.08
CA THR A 358 -23.13 -8.32 1.89
C THR A 358 -22.42 -9.40 1.08
N VAL A 359 -22.71 -9.53 -0.19
CA VAL A 359 -22.11 -10.52 -1.08
C VAL A 359 -21.18 -9.82 -2.07
N HIS A 360 -19.88 -10.09 -1.93
CA HIS A 360 -18.87 -9.62 -2.85
C HIS A 360 -18.63 -10.62 -3.99
N GLY A 361 -18.12 -10.13 -5.11
CA GLY A 361 -17.53 -10.97 -6.13
C GLY A 361 -16.17 -11.54 -5.66
N HIS A 362 -15.27 -11.76 -6.61
CA HIS A 362 -13.93 -12.29 -6.39
C HIS A 362 -13.00 -11.20 -5.84
N LEU A 363 -12.89 -11.10 -4.51
CA LEU A 363 -12.03 -10.11 -3.86
C LEU A 363 -10.54 -10.34 -4.13
N PHE A 364 -10.19 -11.58 -4.51
CA PHE A 364 -8.80 -12.00 -4.76
C PHE A 364 -8.50 -12.27 -6.24
N ALA A 365 -9.37 -11.86 -7.16
CA ALA A 365 -9.12 -11.97 -8.60
C ALA A 365 -7.82 -11.26 -9.02
N LYS A 366 -7.17 -11.77 -10.09
CA LYS A 366 -5.83 -11.33 -10.52
C LYS A 366 -5.79 -9.89 -11.04
N ASP A 367 -6.89 -9.44 -11.63
CA ASP A 367 -7.02 -8.16 -12.33
C ASP A 367 -7.51 -7.03 -11.41
N LYS A 368 -8.54 -7.30 -10.59
CA LYS A 368 -9.24 -6.29 -9.80
C LYS A 368 -9.83 -6.90 -8.53
N VAL A 369 -10.17 -6.05 -7.55
CA VAL A 369 -10.97 -6.43 -6.38
C VAL A 369 -12.45 -6.18 -6.71
N TYR A 370 -13.25 -7.24 -6.72
CA TYR A 370 -14.67 -7.15 -7.03
C TYR A 370 -15.50 -6.99 -5.76
N PHE A 371 -15.65 -5.76 -5.28
CA PHE A 371 -16.56 -5.45 -4.19
C PHE A 371 -18.03 -5.58 -4.62
N GLU A 372 -18.94 -5.62 -3.64
CA GLU A 372 -20.39 -5.47 -3.85
C GLU A 372 -20.66 -4.30 -4.82
N ASN A 373 -21.54 -4.50 -5.80
CA ASN A 373 -21.92 -3.51 -6.82
C ASN A 373 -20.73 -2.91 -7.61
N ASN A 374 -19.61 -3.60 -7.72
CA ASN A 374 -18.40 -3.15 -8.42
C ASN A 374 -17.89 -1.77 -7.99
N THR A 375 -18.08 -1.39 -6.74
CA THR A 375 -17.62 -0.09 -6.22
C THR A 375 -16.11 0.04 -6.30
N ALA A 376 -15.62 1.21 -6.72
CA ALA A 376 -14.18 1.51 -6.82
C ALA A 376 -13.54 1.71 -5.44
N VAL A 377 -14.30 2.24 -4.49
CA VAL A 377 -13.86 2.47 -3.09
C VAL A 377 -14.91 1.90 -2.15
N TYR A 378 -14.51 1.00 -1.28
CA TYR A 378 -15.38 0.37 -0.29
C TYR A 378 -15.18 0.97 1.10
N LYS A 379 -15.98 0.53 2.07
CA LYS A 379 -15.96 1.02 3.46
C LYS A 379 -14.54 1.02 4.05
N GLY A 380 -14.20 2.07 4.77
CA GLY A 380 -12.88 2.25 5.37
C GLY A 380 -11.79 2.72 4.38
N GLY A 381 -12.17 3.12 3.16
CA GLY A 381 -11.22 3.58 2.14
C GLY A 381 -10.50 2.45 1.40
N LEU A 382 -11.05 1.21 1.44
CA LEU A 382 -10.50 0.09 0.68
C LEU A 382 -10.75 0.29 -0.81
N ILE A 383 -9.70 0.27 -1.61
CA ILE A 383 -9.75 0.55 -3.05
C ILE A 383 -9.73 -0.76 -3.84
N ALA A 384 -10.49 -0.79 -4.96
CA ALA A 384 -10.58 -1.94 -5.87
C ALA A 384 -9.29 -2.11 -6.71
N SER A 385 -8.13 -2.22 -6.05
CA SER A 385 -6.80 -2.34 -6.64
C SER A 385 -6.20 -3.71 -6.31
N ALA A 386 -6.09 -4.59 -7.30
CA ALA A 386 -5.41 -5.88 -7.13
C ALA A 386 -3.94 -5.71 -6.74
N PRO A 387 -3.14 -4.81 -7.37
CA PRO A 387 -1.76 -4.60 -6.96
C PRO A 387 -1.59 -4.14 -5.50
N LEU A 388 -2.54 -3.37 -4.95
CA LEU A 388 -2.51 -2.94 -3.55
C LEU A 388 -2.88 -4.09 -2.61
N ARG A 389 -3.95 -4.82 -2.92
CA ARG A 389 -4.38 -6.01 -2.16
C ARG A 389 -3.28 -7.07 -2.11
N ASP A 390 -2.60 -7.35 -3.23
CA ASP A 390 -1.58 -8.39 -3.37
C ASP A 390 -0.30 -8.10 -2.57
N ARG A 391 -0.10 -6.87 -2.10
CA ARG A 391 1.02 -6.54 -1.21
C ARG A 391 0.87 -7.14 0.19
N ASP A 392 -0.36 -7.22 0.70
CA ASP A 392 -0.69 -7.83 1.98
C ASP A 392 -2.17 -8.27 1.96
N PRO A 393 -2.47 -9.43 1.33
CA PRO A 393 -3.84 -9.92 1.19
C PRO A 393 -4.51 -10.24 2.52
N GLU A 394 -3.73 -10.63 3.53
CA GLU A 394 -4.26 -10.88 4.88
C GLU A 394 -4.69 -9.57 5.56
N ALA A 395 -3.85 -8.53 5.49
CA ALA A 395 -4.20 -7.22 6.03
C ALA A 395 -5.42 -6.62 5.33
N PHE A 396 -5.54 -6.81 4.01
CA PHE A 396 -6.70 -6.40 3.23
C PHE A 396 -7.98 -7.04 3.79
N LEU A 397 -8.01 -8.36 3.94
CA LEU A 397 -9.19 -9.07 4.44
C LEU A 397 -9.52 -8.69 5.90
N ARG A 398 -8.52 -8.62 6.77
CA ARG A 398 -8.70 -8.14 8.15
C ARG A 398 -9.34 -6.76 8.20
N ASN A 399 -8.89 -5.85 7.36
CA ASN A 399 -9.42 -4.48 7.34
C ASN A 399 -10.82 -4.41 6.70
N LEU A 400 -11.12 -5.24 5.71
CA LEU A 400 -12.48 -5.39 5.19
C LEU A 400 -13.44 -5.79 6.32
N ILE A 401 -13.15 -6.90 6.99
CA ILE A 401 -14.00 -7.40 8.09
C ILE A 401 -14.07 -6.40 9.25
N TRP A 402 -12.96 -5.75 9.60
CA TRP A 402 -12.93 -4.72 10.63
C TRP A 402 -13.85 -3.54 10.32
N ASN A 403 -13.82 -3.04 9.08
CA ASN A 403 -14.62 -1.88 8.69
C ASN A 403 -16.11 -2.19 8.47
N THR A 404 -16.47 -3.47 8.47
CA THR A 404 -17.83 -3.97 8.14
C THR A 404 -18.45 -4.82 9.24
N GLN A 405 -17.97 -4.75 10.49
CA GLN A 405 -18.45 -5.60 11.61
C GLN A 405 -19.96 -5.57 11.85
N GLY A 406 -20.63 -4.48 11.47
CA GLY A 406 -22.09 -4.36 11.59
C GLY A 406 -22.90 -5.14 10.55
N ARG A 407 -22.25 -5.79 9.58
CA ARG A 407 -22.90 -6.56 8.51
C ARG A 407 -22.04 -7.74 8.10
N PHE A 408 -22.63 -8.92 8.05
CA PHE A 408 -21.96 -10.15 7.66
C PHE A 408 -21.43 -10.07 6.22
N GLN A 409 -20.22 -10.53 5.98
CA GLN A 409 -19.57 -10.47 4.68
C GLN A 409 -19.48 -11.87 4.06
N CYS A 410 -19.88 -12.00 2.80
CA CYS A 410 -19.65 -13.16 1.96
C CYS A 410 -18.75 -12.77 0.79
N LEU A 411 -17.79 -13.61 0.45
CA LEU A 411 -16.92 -13.41 -0.69
C LEU A 411 -16.87 -14.66 -1.55
N ASN A 412 -16.94 -14.48 -2.87
CA ASN A 412 -16.69 -15.54 -3.82
C ASN A 412 -15.20 -15.82 -3.89
N PHE A 413 -14.85 -17.10 -3.97
CA PHE A 413 -13.48 -17.57 -4.17
C PHE A 413 -13.49 -18.72 -5.19
N GLY A 414 -12.57 -18.68 -6.15
CA GLY A 414 -12.53 -19.65 -7.24
C GLY A 414 -11.13 -19.82 -7.81
N MET A 415 -11.03 -20.56 -8.93
CA MET A 415 -9.74 -20.87 -9.58
C MET A 415 -9.05 -19.65 -10.20
N GLN A 416 -9.78 -18.57 -10.45
CA GLN A 416 -9.25 -17.30 -10.94
C GLN A 416 -8.61 -16.44 -9.84
N ASP A 417 -8.84 -16.77 -8.58
CA ASP A 417 -8.33 -15.99 -7.45
C ASP A 417 -6.88 -16.33 -7.12
N ARG A 418 -6.23 -15.42 -6.40
CA ARG A 418 -4.87 -15.60 -5.90
C ARG A 418 -4.86 -16.63 -4.76
N PRO A 419 -4.10 -17.72 -4.86
CA PRO A 419 -4.07 -18.77 -3.84
C PRO A 419 -3.31 -18.37 -2.57
N GLU A 420 -2.53 -17.30 -2.60
CA GLU A 420 -1.67 -16.87 -1.49
C GLU A 420 -2.45 -16.56 -0.20
N ILE A 421 -3.74 -16.26 -0.31
CA ILE A 421 -4.62 -16.01 0.85
C ILE A 421 -5.15 -17.30 1.49
N LEU A 422 -5.07 -18.45 0.81
CA LEU A 422 -5.66 -19.71 1.27
C LEU A 422 -5.19 -20.16 2.67
N PRO A 423 -3.90 -20.13 3.01
CA PRO A 423 -3.45 -20.51 4.36
C PRO A 423 -4.10 -19.68 5.47
N PHE A 424 -4.37 -18.41 5.18
CA PHE A 424 -5.09 -17.54 6.10
C PHE A 424 -6.56 -17.93 6.23
N LEU A 425 -7.29 -18.08 5.10
CA LEU A 425 -8.70 -18.47 5.08
C LEU A 425 -8.93 -19.81 5.75
N VAL A 426 -8.08 -20.80 5.47
CA VAL A 426 -8.16 -22.16 6.03
C VAL A 426 -8.02 -22.14 7.55
N SER A 427 -7.08 -21.34 8.08
CA SER A 427 -6.73 -21.34 9.51
C SER A 427 -7.46 -20.31 10.35
N ASP A 428 -8.30 -19.42 9.76
CA ASP A 428 -9.10 -18.47 10.52
C ASP A 428 -10.35 -19.15 11.09
N LYS A 429 -10.52 -19.11 12.42
CA LYS A 429 -11.69 -19.65 13.13
C LYS A 429 -13.01 -18.93 12.78
N GLN A 430 -12.94 -17.66 12.38
CA GLN A 430 -14.10 -16.87 12.01
C GLN A 430 -14.62 -17.17 10.60
N ALA A 431 -13.81 -17.84 9.75
CA ALA A 431 -14.18 -18.13 8.38
C ALA A 431 -15.14 -19.33 8.28
N ILE A 432 -16.26 -19.14 7.60
CA ILE A 432 -17.21 -20.18 7.20
C ILE A 432 -16.90 -20.52 5.73
N LYS A 433 -16.37 -21.71 5.49
CA LYS A 433 -15.94 -22.17 4.18
C LYS A 433 -16.98 -23.12 3.59
N LEU A 434 -17.67 -22.65 2.56
CA LEU A 434 -18.72 -23.36 1.85
C LEU A 434 -18.19 -23.63 0.43
N ILE A 435 -18.03 -24.91 0.06
CA ILE A 435 -17.26 -25.31 -1.10
C ILE A 435 -18.03 -26.33 -1.93
N ILE A 436 -18.13 -26.09 -3.24
CA ILE A 436 -18.58 -27.06 -4.23
C ILE A 436 -17.38 -27.50 -5.05
N THR A 437 -16.93 -28.75 -4.88
CA THR A 437 -15.85 -29.33 -5.67
C THR A 437 -16.33 -29.73 -7.06
N GLY A 438 -15.49 -29.54 -8.07
CA GLY A 438 -15.79 -29.82 -9.48
C GLY A 438 -16.60 -28.72 -10.17
N ALA A 439 -17.02 -27.66 -9.48
CA ALA A 439 -17.80 -26.57 -10.09
C ALA A 439 -17.03 -25.82 -11.18
N TRP A 440 -15.72 -25.79 -11.13
CA TRP A 440 -14.83 -25.19 -12.13
C TRP A 440 -14.96 -25.82 -13.53
N LEU A 441 -15.45 -27.06 -13.62
CA LEU A 441 -15.74 -27.68 -14.92
C LEU A 441 -16.83 -26.94 -15.70
N ILE A 442 -17.82 -26.36 -15.00
CA ILE A 442 -18.86 -25.54 -15.62
C ILE A 442 -18.23 -24.26 -16.21
N GLU A 443 -17.31 -23.66 -15.49
CA GLU A 443 -16.59 -22.47 -15.96
C GLU A 443 -15.75 -22.79 -17.20
N LEU A 444 -15.01 -23.90 -17.19
CA LEU A 444 -14.23 -24.33 -18.35
C LEU A 444 -15.10 -24.68 -19.56
N ALA A 445 -16.27 -25.31 -19.33
CA ALA A 445 -17.19 -25.66 -20.41
C ALA A 445 -17.76 -24.44 -21.15
N GLN A 446 -17.73 -23.26 -20.52
CA GLN A 446 -18.21 -21.98 -21.09
C GLN A 446 -17.08 -21.16 -21.74
N LEU A 447 -15.81 -21.59 -21.62
CA LEU A 447 -14.69 -20.87 -22.22
C LEU A 447 -14.64 -21.12 -23.75
N SER A 448 -14.62 -20.03 -24.51
CA SER A 448 -14.35 -20.05 -25.94
C SER A 448 -12.84 -20.04 -26.18
N ALA A 449 -12.18 -21.19 -25.99
CA ALA A 449 -10.74 -21.36 -26.15
C ALA A 449 -10.40 -22.68 -26.88
N PRO A 450 -9.23 -22.80 -27.52
CA PRO A 450 -8.73 -24.08 -28.04
C PRO A 450 -8.69 -25.15 -26.96
N PHE A 451 -8.91 -26.43 -27.36
CA PHE A 451 -9.02 -27.52 -26.39
C PHE A 451 -7.74 -27.74 -25.60
N GLU A 452 -6.57 -27.56 -26.20
CA GLU A 452 -5.26 -27.64 -25.54
C GLU A 452 -5.16 -26.67 -24.37
N VAL A 453 -5.65 -25.44 -24.55
CA VAL A 453 -5.68 -24.43 -23.48
C VAL A 453 -6.66 -24.85 -22.38
N ILE A 454 -7.82 -25.39 -22.74
CA ILE A 454 -8.80 -25.90 -21.77
C ILE A 454 -8.22 -27.08 -21.00
N GLN A 455 -7.47 -27.95 -21.65
CA GLN A 455 -6.81 -29.11 -21.06
C GLN A 455 -5.75 -28.70 -20.03
N ASP A 456 -4.89 -27.73 -20.34
CA ASP A 456 -3.89 -27.20 -19.42
C ASP A 456 -4.54 -26.53 -18.21
N LEU A 457 -5.59 -25.73 -18.45
CA LEU A 457 -6.37 -25.12 -17.37
C LEU A 457 -7.05 -26.17 -16.49
N ALA A 458 -7.63 -27.21 -17.08
CA ALA A 458 -8.28 -28.30 -16.35
C ALA A 458 -7.30 -29.02 -15.41
N ALA A 459 -6.09 -29.34 -15.89
CA ALA A 459 -5.05 -29.96 -15.09
C ALA A 459 -4.62 -29.05 -13.93
N SER A 460 -4.39 -27.77 -14.19
CA SER A 460 -3.99 -26.77 -13.20
C SER A 460 -5.09 -26.53 -12.15
N TRP A 461 -6.35 -26.39 -12.57
CA TRP A 461 -7.47 -26.14 -11.67
C TRP A 461 -7.83 -27.35 -10.84
N HIS A 462 -7.74 -28.55 -11.43
CA HIS A 462 -7.91 -29.80 -10.67
C HIS A 462 -6.86 -29.92 -9.56
N GLN A 463 -5.58 -29.67 -9.86
CA GLN A 463 -4.53 -29.70 -8.85
C GLN A 463 -4.78 -28.66 -7.74
N SER A 464 -5.18 -27.44 -8.12
CA SER A 464 -5.51 -26.37 -7.14
C SER A 464 -6.67 -26.76 -6.22
N GLU A 465 -7.69 -27.47 -6.74
CA GLU A 465 -8.79 -28.00 -5.94
C GLU A 465 -8.36 -29.13 -5.00
N LEU A 466 -7.48 -30.01 -5.46
CA LEU A 466 -6.90 -31.06 -4.61
C LEU A 466 -6.10 -30.45 -3.46
N ASP A 467 -5.28 -29.44 -3.75
CA ASP A 467 -4.49 -28.72 -2.73
C ASP A 467 -5.40 -28.00 -1.71
N LEU A 468 -6.47 -27.34 -2.17
CA LEU A 468 -7.47 -26.71 -1.32
C LEU A 468 -8.16 -27.74 -0.42
N THR A 469 -8.64 -28.84 -0.98
CA THR A 469 -9.37 -29.88 -0.20
C THR A 469 -8.44 -30.59 0.77
N ALA A 470 -7.18 -30.82 0.39
CA ALA A 470 -6.16 -31.35 1.29
C ALA A 470 -5.87 -30.37 2.45
N ALA A 471 -5.73 -29.08 2.18
CA ALA A 471 -5.53 -28.05 3.21
C ALA A 471 -6.69 -27.97 4.19
N LEU A 472 -7.94 -28.08 3.71
CA LEU A 472 -9.15 -28.08 4.55
C LEU A 472 -9.29 -29.31 5.46
N ARG A 473 -8.62 -30.40 5.14
CA ARG A 473 -8.61 -31.62 5.97
C ARG A 473 -7.47 -31.64 7.00
N GLN A 474 -6.55 -30.70 6.93
CA GLN A 474 -5.44 -30.61 7.90
C GLN A 474 -5.90 -30.21 9.30
N PRO A 475 -5.21 -30.64 10.37
CA PRO A 475 -5.50 -30.23 11.74
C PRO A 475 -5.41 -28.72 11.97
N ALA A 476 -4.71 -27.98 11.11
CA ALA A 476 -4.62 -26.53 11.15
C ALA A 476 -5.86 -25.81 10.63
N ALA A 477 -6.76 -26.50 9.91
CA ALA A 477 -8.01 -25.93 9.44
C ALA A 477 -8.95 -25.65 10.63
N ARG A 478 -9.53 -24.44 10.65
CA ARG A 478 -10.40 -23.95 11.73
C ARG A 478 -11.70 -23.40 11.16
N GLY A 479 -12.67 -23.09 12.04
CA GLY A 479 -13.96 -22.56 11.67
C GLY A 479 -14.90 -23.62 11.09
N VAL A 480 -15.97 -23.16 10.45
CA VAL A 480 -16.95 -24.04 9.80
C VAL A 480 -16.45 -24.42 8.41
N ILE A 481 -16.49 -25.72 8.08
CA ILE A 481 -16.12 -26.23 6.77
C ILE A 481 -17.24 -27.14 6.28
N GLN A 482 -17.83 -26.83 5.13
CA GLN A 482 -18.84 -27.61 4.47
C GLN A 482 -18.44 -27.81 3.01
N ILE A 483 -18.34 -29.06 2.60
CA ILE A 483 -17.92 -29.43 1.23
C ILE A 483 -19.02 -30.27 0.60
N TRP A 484 -19.40 -29.89 -0.62
CA TRP A 484 -20.28 -30.66 -1.49
C TRP A 484 -19.53 -30.99 -2.77
N THR A 485 -19.90 -32.09 -3.39
CA THR A 485 -19.49 -32.37 -4.77
C THR A 485 -20.50 -31.73 -5.73
N LEU A 486 -20.07 -31.37 -6.93
CA LEU A 486 -20.97 -30.87 -7.97
C LEU A 486 -22.11 -31.86 -8.22
N ALA A 487 -21.85 -33.17 -8.19
CA ALA A 487 -22.86 -34.21 -8.37
C ALA A 487 -23.96 -34.17 -7.27
N GLU A 488 -23.61 -33.95 -6.02
CA GLU A 488 -24.57 -33.79 -4.92
C GLU A 488 -25.43 -32.55 -5.09
N VAL A 489 -24.81 -31.44 -5.52
CA VAL A 489 -25.51 -30.18 -5.76
C VAL A 489 -26.51 -30.31 -6.92
N LEU A 490 -26.09 -30.94 -8.03
CA LEU A 490 -26.98 -31.16 -9.16
C LEU A 490 -28.14 -32.10 -8.83
N LYS A 491 -27.95 -33.04 -7.90
CA LYS A 491 -29.00 -33.97 -7.45
C LYS A 491 -30.01 -33.33 -6.49
N ALA A 492 -29.57 -32.45 -5.60
CA ALA A 492 -30.41 -31.86 -4.55
C ALA A 492 -30.04 -30.38 -4.29
N PRO A 493 -30.24 -29.47 -5.27
CA PRO A 493 -29.81 -28.10 -5.20
C PRO A 493 -30.43 -27.33 -4.03
N GLU A 494 -31.71 -27.49 -3.77
CA GLU A 494 -32.42 -26.79 -2.69
C GLU A 494 -31.92 -27.21 -1.30
N THR A 495 -31.55 -28.48 -1.13
CA THR A 495 -30.95 -28.96 0.12
C THR A 495 -29.57 -28.31 0.34
N CYS A 496 -28.77 -28.17 -0.70
CA CYS A 496 -27.50 -27.46 -0.63
C CYS A 496 -27.69 -25.97 -0.26
N LEU A 497 -28.57 -25.28 -0.96
CA LEU A 497 -28.86 -23.86 -0.71
C LEU A 497 -29.46 -23.63 0.69
N GLY A 498 -30.33 -24.51 1.15
CA GLY A 498 -30.86 -24.46 2.51
C GLY A 498 -29.78 -24.60 3.60
N ARG A 499 -28.79 -25.48 3.38
CA ARG A 499 -27.63 -25.60 4.28
C ARG A 499 -26.73 -24.38 4.23
N VAL A 500 -26.54 -23.75 3.05
CA VAL A 500 -25.82 -22.49 2.95
C VAL A 500 -26.47 -21.43 3.84
N LEU A 501 -27.80 -21.25 3.72
CA LEU A 501 -28.55 -20.26 4.54
C LEU A 501 -28.47 -20.56 6.03
N HIS A 502 -28.40 -21.84 6.43
CA HIS A 502 -28.25 -22.22 7.83
C HIS A 502 -26.99 -21.65 8.49
N HIS A 503 -25.92 -21.44 7.73
CA HIS A 503 -24.66 -20.90 8.22
C HIS A 503 -24.56 -19.37 8.16
N LEU A 504 -25.58 -18.71 7.60
CA LEU A 504 -25.58 -17.26 7.39
C LEU A 504 -26.62 -16.57 8.30
N PRO A 505 -26.49 -15.25 8.54
CA PRO A 505 -27.51 -14.49 9.24
C PRO A 505 -28.85 -14.57 8.50
N LYS A 506 -29.94 -14.73 9.26
CA LYS A 506 -31.30 -14.81 8.70
C LYS A 506 -31.63 -13.50 7.96
N GLY A 507 -32.00 -13.63 6.71
CA GLY A 507 -32.49 -12.55 5.85
C GLY A 507 -34.00 -12.55 5.72
N GLN A 508 -34.52 -12.16 4.56
CA GLN A 508 -35.92 -12.11 4.24
C GLN A 508 -36.50 -13.53 4.15
N GLN A 509 -37.61 -13.80 4.84
CA GLN A 509 -38.29 -15.08 4.73
C GLN A 509 -39.08 -15.20 3.42
N GLY A 510 -39.18 -16.41 2.89
CA GLY A 510 -39.97 -16.70 1.69
C GLY A 510 -39.30 -16.36 0.36
N VAL A 511 -38.00 -16.04 0.35
CA VAL A 511 -37.27 -15.89 -0.89
C VAL A 511 -37.10 -17.26 -1.56
N ALA A 512 -37.60 -17.39 -2.79
CA ALA A 512 -37.48 -18.63 -3.57
C ALA A 512 -35.99 -18.93 -3.82
N PHE A 513 -35.60 -20.20 -3.86
CA PHE A 513 -34.23 -20.59 -4.18
C PHE A 513 -33.86 -20.19 -5.60
N CYS A 514 -32.58 -19.80 -5.81
CA CYS A 514 -32.06 -19.60 -7.14
C CYS A 514 -32.03 -20.91 -7.93
N THR A 515 -32.16 -20.80 -9.24
CA THR A 515 -32.28 -21.94 -10.14
C THR A 515 -30.92 -22.46 -10.57
N LEU A 516 -30.83 -23.78 -10.79
CA LEU A 516 -29.68 -24.35 -11.51
C LEU A 516 -29.66 -23.83 -12.95
N ARG A 517 -28.48 -23.64 -13.52
CA ARG A 517 -28.31 -23.35 -14.94
C ARG A 517 -28.96 -24.46 -15.77
N GLN A 518 -29.74 -24.08 -16.76
CA GLN A 518 -30.52 -25.04 -17.57
C GLN A 518 -29.65 -25.80 -18.59
N ASP A 519 -28.60 -25.14 -19.11
CA ASP A 519 -27.72 -25.77 -20.12
C ASP A 519 -26.39 -26.22 -19.52
N LEU A 520 -26.36 -27.50 -19.18
CA LEU A 520 -25.14 -28.20 -18.77
C LEU A 520 -24.68 -29.23 -19.82
N SER A 521 -25.20 -29.15 -21.05
CA SER A 521 -24.84 -30.09 -22.13
C SER A 521 -23.36 -30.02 -22.48
N ALA A 522 -22.78 -28.78 -22.52
CA ALA A 522 -21.37 -28.56 -22.74
C ALA A 522 -20.48 -29.21 -21.65
N LEU A 523 -20.95 -29.30 -20.40
CA LEU A 523 -20.23 -29.92 -19.30
C LEU A 523 -19.98 -31.40 -19.54
N THR A 524 -21.01 -32.14 -20.00
CA THR A 524 -20.91 -33.58 -20.27
C THR A 524 -19.93 -33.86 -21.42
N ALA A 525 -20.01 -33.05 -22.49
CA ALA A 525 -19.10 -33.15 -23.63
C ALA A 525 -17.65 -32.82 -23.22
N LEU A 526 -17.44 -31.78 -22.44
CA LEU A 526 -16.10 -31.43 -21.93
C LEU A 526 -15.54 -32.55 -21.05
N TYR A 527 -16.34 -33.05 -20.09
CA TYR A 527 -15.90 -34.14 -19.20
C TYR A 527 -15.43 -35.37 -19.96
N SER A 528 -16.21 -35.84 -20.96
CA SER A 528 -15.82 -36.96 -21.80
C SER A 528 -14.50 -36.70 -22.55
N ARG A 529 -14.35 -35.52 -23.15
CA ARG A 529 -13.12 -35.16 -23.88
C ARG A 529 -11.89 -35.12 -23.00
N LEU A 530 -12.02 -34.58 -21.79
CA LEU A 530 -10.92 -34.51 -20.80
C LEU A 530 -10.54 -35.91 -20.30
N HIS A 531 -11.53 -36.77 -20.05
CA HIS A 531 -11.31 -38.16 -19.66
C HIS A 531 -10.57 -38.94 -20.77
N ASP A 532 -11.04 -38.81 -22.03
CA ASP A 532 -10.43 -39.48 -23.17
C ASP A 532 -9.00 -38.99 -23.49
N SER A 533 -8.69 -37.76 -23.09
CA SER A 533 -7.33 -37.20 -23.21
C SER A 533 -6.35 -37.66 -22.11
N GLY A 534 -6.80 -38.54 -21.19
CA GLY A 534 -5.95 -39.17 -20.18
C GLY A 534 -5.66 -38.28 -18.95
N ILE A 535 -6.41 -37.16 -18.75
CA ILE A 535 -6.30 -36.40 -17.53
C ILE A 535 -6.96 -37.21 -16.40
N PRO A 536 -6.24 -37.55 -15.32
CA PRO A 536 -6.81 -38.28 -14.20
C PRO A 536 -7.71 -37.37 -13.36
N LEU A 537 -8.93 -37.13 -13.83
CA LEU A 537 -9.94 -36.36 -13.09
C LEU A 537 -10.52 -37.27 -12.00
N SER A 538 -9.98 -37.21 -10.79
CA SER A 538 -10.61 -37.82 -9.62
C SER A 538 -11.70 -36.89 -9.08
N LEU A 539 -12.84 -36.82 -9.76
CA LEU A 539 -13.98 -36.05 -9.28
C LEU A 539 -14.79 -36.88 -8.30
N PRO A 540 -14.95 -36.45 -7.04
CA PRO A 540 -15.82 -37.15 -6.11
C PRO A 540 -17.27 -37.08 -6.62
N GLY A 541 -17.96 -38.22 -6.68
CA GLY A 541 -19.38 -38.28 -6.94
C GLY A 541 -19.81 -38.49 -8.39
N ASN A 542 -19.36 -39.55 -9.05
CA ASN A 542 -19.94 -40.19 -10.28
C ASN A 542 -20.63 -39.24 -11.29
N LEU A 543 -19.97 -38.12 -11.66
CA LEU A 543 -20.46 -37.19 -12.71
C LEU A 543 -20.63 -37.87 -14.07
N GLY A 544 -19.92 -38.99 -14.31
CA GLY A 544 -20.01 -39.79 -15.53
C GLY A 544 -21.26 -40.67 -15.64
N SER A 545 -22.08 -40.81 -14.60
CA SER A 545 -23.28 -41.62 -14.70
C SER A 545 -24.42 -40.86 -15.40
N ARG A 546 -24.96 -41.40 -16.50
CA ARG A 546 -26.12 -40.86 -17.22
C ARG A 546 -27.34 -40.50 -16.31
N ARG A 547 -27.39 -41.05 -15.09
CA ARG A 547 -28.47 -40.82 -14.11
C ARG A 547 -28.44 -39.42 -13.46
N VAL A 548 -27.28 -38.78 -13.33
CA VAL A 548 -27.17 -37.44 -12.72
C VAL A 548 -27.83 -36.40 -13.65
N PHE A 549 -27.68 -36.56 -14.97
CA PHE A 549 -28.24 -35.64 -15.96
C PHE A 549 -29.69 -36.01 -16.37
N ALA A 550 -30.13 -37.23 -16.17
CA ALA A 550 -31.52 -37.66 -16.44
C ALA A 550 -32.52 -37.11 -15.41
N ALA A 551 -32.10 -36.77 -14.21
CA ALA A 551 -32.93 -36.19 -13.17
C ALA A 551 -33.40 -34.76 -13.54
N GLN A 552 -32.64 -34.01 -14.34
CA GLN A 552 -33.00 -32.65 -14.78
C GLN A 552 -34.23 -32.62 -15.74
N LYS A 553 -34.43 -33.63 -16.57
CA LYS A 553 -35.61 -33.70 -17.49
C LYS A 553 -36.94 -33.86 -16.78
N LYS A 554 -36.97 -34.29 -15.52
CA LYS A 554 -38.22 -34.49 -14.74
C LYS A 554 -38.72 -33.23 -14.01
N HIS A 555 -37.89 -32.21 -13.84
CA HIS A 555 -38.30 -30.96 -13.14
C HIS A 555 -38.79 -29.84 -14.06
N THR A 556 -38.81 -30.03 -15.37
CA THR A 556 -39.28 -29.03 -16.34
C THR A 556 -40.72 -29.30 -16.84
N GLY A 557 -41.52 -30.09 -16.16
CA GLY A 557 -42.93 -30.23 -16.44
C GLY A 557 -43.75 -29.06 -15.87
N PRO A 558 -44.73 -28.50 -16.62
CA PRO A 558 -45.53 -27.38 -16.12
C PRO A 558 -46.35 -27.83 -14.89
N VAL A 559 -46.15 -27.11 -13.80
CA VAL A 559 -46.98 -27.25 -12.57
C VAL A 559 -48.41 -26.80 -12.95
N LYS A 560 -49.34 -27.73 -13.09
CA LYS A 560 -50.78 -27.41 -13.15
C LYS A 560 -51.22 -26.79 -11.84
N PRO A 561 -51.99 -25.67 -11.89
CA PRO A 561 -52.53 -25.10 -10.67
C PRO A 561 -53.54 -26.10 -10.04
N ARG A 562 -53.33 -26.44 -8.78
CA ARG A 562 -54.36 -27.10 -7.99
C ARG A 562 -55.39 -26.07 -7.57
N GLU A 563 -56.58 -26.14 -8.18
CA GLU A 563 -57.80 -25.56 -7.65
C GLU A 563 -58.14 -26.27 -6.33
N ARG A 564 -58.14 -25.53 -5.22
CA ARG A 564 -59.18 -25.41 -4.19
C ARG A 564 -58.74 -24.46 -3.09
#